data_f1b9eea1cb6e6cf1a689495eca56cf7a
#
_entry.id   f1b9eea1cb6e6cf1a689495eca56cf7a
#
_cell.length_a   1.000
_cell.length_b   1.000
_cell.length_c   1.000
_cell.angle_alpha   90.00
_cell.angle_beta   90.00
_cell.angle_gamma   90.00
#
_symmetry.space_group_name_H-M   'P 1'
#
loop_
_entity.id
_entity.type
_entity.pdbx_description
1 polymer ?
#
loop_
_entity_poly.entity_id
_entity_poly.type
_entity_poly.pdbx_seq_one_letter_code
_entity_poly.pdbx_strand_id
1 'polypeptide(L)'
;MKRIILSLLLLPSSGIALAAPQVITVSRFEMGKEKWAFTREEVMLTCRPGKALFVINPSTLVQYPINDVAQKRVDSGESKGQPIDIILADDPNNPGQKMSLAPFIERAQTLC
;
A
#
# COMPACT_ATOMS: atom_id res chain seq x y z
N MET A 1 -25.10 -51.03 -7.08
CA MET A 1 -24.89 -50.54 -6.92
C MET A 1 -24.49 -49.51 -6.62
N LYS A 2 -24.33 -49.19 -6.58
CA LYS A 2 -24.03 -48.40 -6.29
C LYS A 2 -23.63 -47.35 -6.11
N ARG A 3 -23.44 -46.88 -6.11
CA ARG A 3 -23.11 -45.96 -5.96
C ARG A 3 -22.69 -44.94 -5.77
N ILE A 4 -22.44 -44.48 -5.76
CA ILE A 4 -22.10 -43.55 -5.63
C ILE A 4 -21.76 -42.53 -5.44
N ILE A 5 -21.56 -42.10 -5.41
CA ILE A 5 -21.26 -41.17 -5.29
C ILE A 5 -20.87 -40.13 -5.12
N LEU A 6 -20.72 -39.72 -5.16
CA LEU A 6 -20.37 -38.77 -5.05
C LEU A 6 -19.98 -37.72 -4.88
N SER A 7 -19.90 -37.41 -4.88
CA SER A 7 -19.58 -36.50 -4.77
C SER A 7 -19.25 -35.56 -4.49
N LEU A 8 -19.09 -35.26 -4.53
CA LEU A 8 -18.81 -34.29 -4.33
C LEU A 8 -18.43 -33.34 -4.03
N LEU A 9 -18.31 -33.17 -4.14
CA LEU A 9 -17.98 -32.31 -3.95
C LEU A 9 -17.62 -31.30 -3.74
N LEU A 10 -17.47 -31.07 -3.82
CA LEU A 10 -17.19 -30.17 -3.68
C LEU A 10 -16.84 -29.16 -3.41
N LEU A 11 -16.67 -28.84 -3.49
CA LEU A 11 -16.37 -27.93 -3.33
C LEU A 11 -16.03 -26.95 -3.04
N PRO A 12 -15.81 -26.69 -2.92
CA PRO A 12 -15.56 -25.74 -2.79
C PRO A 12 -15.15 -24.81 -2.67
N SER A 13 -14.98 -24.63 -2.76
CA SER A 13 -14.60 -23.83 -2.76
C SER A 13 -14.30 -22.87 -2.61
N SER A 14 -14.25 -22.66 -2.61
CA SER A 14 -14.04 -21.80 -2.52
C SER A 14 -13.65 -20.89 -2.18
N GLY A 15 -13.47 -20.44 -2.11
CA GLY A 15 -13.16 -19.54 -1.93
C GLY A 15 -12.59 -18.83 -1.52
N ILE A 16 -12.16 -18.63 -1.44
CA ILE A 16 -11.58 -18.03 -1.12
C ILE A 16 -10.85 -17.34 -1.06
N ALA A 17 -10.61 -17.18 -1.07
CA ALA A 17 -9.85 -16.53 -1.03
C ALA A 17 -9.37 -15.49 -1.00
N LEU A 18 -9.31 -15.19 -1.05
CA LEU A 18 -8.92 -14.31 -1.00
C LEU A 18 -8.16 -13.42 -0.69
N ALA A 19 -7.80 -13.26 -0.45
CA ALA A 19 -7.10 -12.20 0.17
C ALA A 19 -5.83 -11.94 -0.50
N ALA A 20 -5.90 -11.63 -1.71
CA ALA A 20 -4.75 -11.15 -2.44
C ALA A 20 -4.26 -9.89 -1.74
N PRO A 21 -2.95 -9.72 -1.59
CA PRO A 21 -2.41 -8.47 -1.11
C PRO A 21 -2.93 -7.36 -1.98
N GLN A 22 -3.41 -6.30 -1.37
CA GLN A 22 -3.92 -5.18 -2.10
C GLN A 22 -2.78 -4.21 -2.37
N VAL A 23 -2.46 -4.05 -3.64
CA VAL A 23 -1.47 -3.07 -4.08
C VAL A 23 -2.10 -2.31 -5.23
N ILE A 24 -2.12 -0.99 -5.13
CA ILE A 24 -2.65 -0.16 -6.22
C ILE A 24 -1.60 0.85 -6.62
N THR A 25 -1.68 1.30 -7.86
CA THR A 25 -0.85 2.39 -8.36
C THR A 25 -1.67 3.66 -8.37
N VAL A 26 -1.12 4.72 -7.83
CA VAL A 26 -1.73 6.05 -7.91
C VAL A 26 -0.78 6.96 -8.65
N SER A 27 -1.32 7.97 -9.32
CA SER A 27 -0.52 8.88 -10.13
C SER A 27 -0.87 10.32 -9.82
N ARG A 28 0.08 11.18 -10.13
CA ARG A 28 -0.12 12.61 -10.02
C ARG A 28 -1.29 13.08 -10.87
N PHE A 29 -1.44 12.48 -12.05
CA PHE A 29 -2.52 12.79 -12.95
C PHE A 29 -3.88 12.47 -12.31
N GLU A 30 -3.99 11.31 -11.67
CA GLU A 30 -5.22 10.86 -11.02
C GLU A 30 -5.60 11.69 -9.80
N MET A 31 -4.60 11.93 -8.93
CA MET A 31 -4.81 12.58 -7.65
C MET A 31 -4.90 14.09 -7.77
N GLY A 32 -4.31 14.65 -8.82
CA GLY A 32 -4.22 16.09 -8.98
C GLY A 32 -2.97 16.65 -8.34
N LYS A 33 -2.33 17.60 -9.01
CA LYS A 33 -1.05 18.12 -8.57
C LYS A 33 -1.13 18.84 -7.22
N GLU A 34 -2.29 19.31 -6.84
CA GLU A 34 -2.45 20.01 -5.56
C GLU A 34 -2.35 19.08 -4.36
N LYS A 35 -2.72 17.83 -4.55
CA LYS A 35 -2.67 16.83 -3.48
C LYS A 35 -1.48 15.90 -3.60
N TRP A 36 -0.84 15.87 -4.76
CA TRP A 36 0.25 14.94 -5.02
C TRP A 36 1.46 15.27 -4.15
N ALA A 37 1.90 14.31 -3.37
CA ALA A 37 2.90 14.54 -2.35
C ALA A 37 4.29 14.08 -2.71
N PHE A 38 4.47 13.48 -3.88
CA PHE A 38 5.72 12.79 -4.18
C PHE A 38 6.50 13.45 -5.30
N THR A 39 7.82 13.22 -5.29
CA THR A 39 8.70 13.72 -6.35
C THR A 39 8.64 12.84 -7.60
N ARG A 40 7.88 11.76 -7.56
CA ARG A 40 7.69 10.86 -8.68
C ARG A 40 6.28 10.99 -9.24
N GLU A 41 6.10 10.61 -10.50
CA GLU A 41 4.78 10.72 -11.15
C GLU A 41 3.81 9.65 -10.70
N GLU A 42 4.33 8.51 -10.25
CA GLU A 42 3.51 7.38 -9.79
C GLU A 42 4.16 6.74 -8.59
N VAL A 43 3.33 6.23 -7.70
CA VAL A 43 3.76 5.37 -6.62
C VAL A 43 2.72 4.28 -6.42
N MET A 44 3.12 3.20 -5.75
CA MET A 44 2.17 2.17 -5.35
C MET A 44 1.88 2.33 -3.87
N LEU A 45 0.67 1.96 -3.50
CA LEU A 45 0.23 1.95 -2.10
C LEU A 45 -0.14 0.53 -1.73
N THR A 46 0.14 0.15 -0.49
CA THR A 46 -0.24 -1.18 -0.02
C THR A 46 -0.53 -1.15 1.47
N CYS A 47 -1.38 -2.10 1.89
CA CYS A 47 -1.60 -2.38 3.30
C CYS A 47 -1.17 -3.81 3.54
N ARG A 48 -0.22 -3.98 4.46
CA ARG A 48 0.26 -5.30 4.83
C ARG A 48 -0.43 -5.76 6.10
N PRO A 49 -0.38 -7.05 6.43
CA PRO A 49 -1.07 -7.57 7.63
C PRO A 49 -0.76 -6.73 8.85
N GLY A 50 -1.77 -6.51 9.68
CA GLY A 50 -1.65 -5.66 10.85
C GLY A 50 -1.80 -4.18 10.55
N LYS A 51 -2.27 -3.85 9.35
CA LYS A 51 -2.52 -2.47 8.91
C LYS A 51 -1.24 -1.65 8.78
N ALA A 52 -0.17 -2.28 8.36
CA ALA A 52 1.08 -1.59 8.07
C ALA A 52 1.00 -1.01 6.66
N LEU A 53 1.05 0.31 6.56
CA LEU A 53 0.88 1.01 5.29
C LEU A 53 2.24 1.42 4.72
N PHE A 54 2.43 1.13 3.44
CA PHE A 54 3.66 1.47 2.74
C PHE A 54 3.37 2.12 1.40
N VAL A 55 4.28 3.02 1.00
CA VAL A 55 4.38 3.50 -0.37
C VAL A 55 5.54 2.76 -1.00
N ILE A 56 5.40 2.39 -2.26
CA ILE A 56 6.44 1.66 -2.99
C ILE A 56 6.75 2.42 -4.26
N ASN A 57 8.05 2.60 -4.52
CA ASN A 57 8.51 3.19 -5.76
C ASN A 57 8.48 2.09 -6.84
N PRO A 58 7.64 2.24 -7.87
CA PRO A 58 7.50 1.15 -8.86
C PRO A 58 8.77 0.87 -9.67
N SER A 59 9.66 1.86 -9.78
CA SER A 59 10.90 1.68 -10.56
C SER A 59 11.95 0.87 -9.81
N THR A 60 12.02 1.03 -8.49
CA THR A 60 13.07 0.41 -7.68
C THR A 60 12.53 -0.63 -6.72
N LEU A 61 11.22 -0.62 -6.48
CA LEU A 61 10.53 -1.44 -5.49
C LEU A 61 10.96 -1.14 -4.06
N VAL A 62 11.58 0.01 -3.84
CA VAL A 62 11.89 0.46 -2.48
C VAL A 62 10.58 0.82 -1.78
N GLN A 63 10.45 0.39 -0.54
CA GLN A 63 9.28 0.64 0.30
C GLN A 63 9.55 1.76 1.28
N TYR A 64 8.51 2.52 1.58
CA TYR A 64 8.58 3.63 2.52
C TYR A 64 7.40 3.51 3.48
N PRO A 65 7.65 3.36 4.79
CA PRO A 65 6.54 3.28 5.75
C PRO A 65 5.81 4.63 5.84
N ILE A 66 4.49 4.60 5.93
CA ILE A 66 3.71 5.83 6.05
C ILE A 66 2.77 5.83 7.24
N ASN A 67 2.89 4.84 8.14
CA ASN A 67 2.21 4.90 9.43
C ASN A 67 3.08 4.27 10.50
N ASP A 68 2.65 4.38 11.76
CA ASP A 68 3.45 3.92 12.89
C ASP A 68 3.71 2.42 12.86
N VAL A 69 2.71 1.64 12.49
CA VAL A 69 2.87 0.19 12.43
C VAL A 69 3.96 -0.19 11.45
N ALA A 70 3.92 0.41 10.25
CA ALA A 70 4.91 0.14 9.22
C ALA A 70 6.29 0.62 9.66
N GLN A 71 6.35 1.79 10.28
CA GLN A 71 7.62 2.35 10.73
C GLN A 71 8.28 1.44 11.77
N LYS A 72 7.49 0.92 12.70
CA LYS A 72 8.02 0.01 13.72
C LYS A 72 8.57 -1.27 13.11
N ARG A 73 7.94 -1.77 12.07
CA ARG A 73 8.44 -2.97 11.38
C ARG A 73 9.75 -2.71 10.67
N VAL A 74 9.90 -1.52 10.11
CA VAL A 74 11.17 -1.14 9.50
C VAL A 74 12.25 -0.99 10.59
N ASP A 75 11.92 -0.32 11.66
CA ASP A 75 12.87 -0.08 12.76
C ASP A 75 13.34 -1.38 13.40
N SER A 76 12.46 -2.37 13.49
CA SER A 76 12.80 -3.66 14.11
C SER A 76 13.48 -4.63 13.14
N GLY A 77 13.55 -4.26 11.86
CA GLY A 77 14.13 -5.13 10.84
C GLY A 77 13.19 -6.16 10.26
N GLU A 78 11.93 -6.17 10.68
CA GLU A 78 10.92 -7.08 10.12
C GLU A 78 10.63 -6.80 8.67
N SER A 79 10.66 -5.52 8.28
CA SER A 79 10.42 -5.08 6.92
C SER A 79 11.54 -4.18 6.49
N LYS A 80 11.85 -4.21 5.20
CA LYS A 80 12.80 -3.28 4.63
C LYS A 80 12.06 -1.99 4.28
N GLY A 81 12.72 -0.86 4.46
CA GLY A 81 12.13 0.41 4.09
C GLY A 81 13.11 1.55 4.25
N GLN A 82 12.80 2.63 3.56
CA GLN A 82 13.56 3.86 3.63
C GLN A 82 12.65 4.97 4.12
N PRO A 83 13.21 6.06 4.66
CA PRO A 83 12.37 7.17 5.12
C PRO A 83 11.57 7.77 3.96
N ILE A 84 10.29 7.99 4.20
CA ILE A 84 9.40 8.54 3.16
C ILE A 84 9.84 9.94 2.72
N ASP A 85 10.52 10.68 3.57
CA ASP A 85 11.00 12.02 3.24
C ASP A 85 11.84 12.06 1.97
N ILE A 86 12.47 10.95 1.64
CA ILE A 86 13.33 10.86 0.46
C ILE A 86 12.54 11.16 -0.82
N ILE A 87 11.27 10.79 -0.86
CA ILE A 87 10.46 10.98 -2.06
C ILE A 87 9.30 11.94 -1.86
N LEU A 88 9.24 12.61 -0.71
CA LEU A 88 8.20 13.62 -0.49
C LEU A 88 8.60 14.95 -1.11
N ALA A 89 7.63 15.57 -1.75
CA ALA A 89 7.82 16.90 -2.34
C ALA A 89 7.61 17.97 -1.28
N ASP A 90 8.25 19.12 -1.48
CA ASP A 90 8.03 20.27 -0.62
C ASP A 90 6.63 20.83 -0.84
N ASP A 91 6.03 21.33 0.22
CA ASP A 91 4.72 21.98 0.15
C ASP A 91 4.90 23.43 -0.27
N PRO A 92 4.42 23.83 -1.44
CA PRO A 92 4.60 25.20 -1.90
C PRO A 92 3.83 26.21 -1.05
N ASN A 93 2.84 25.77 -0.31
CA ASN A 93 2.02 26.64 0.54
C ASN A 93 2.53 26.73 1.97
N ASN A 94 3.48 25.89 2.34
CA ASN A 94 4.05 25.84 3.69
C ASN A 94 5.54 25.68 3.60
N PRO A 95 6.29 26.78 3.39
CA PRO A 95 7.75 26.68 3.23
C PRO A 95 8.40 25.95 4.39
N GLY A 96 9.34 25.06 4.05
CA GLY A 96 10.04 24.25 5.03
C GLY A 96 9.32 22.98 5.43
N GLN A 97 8.14 22.73 4.89
CA GLN A 97 7.39 21.51 5.18
C GLN A 97 7.20 20.67 3.94
N LYS A 98 7.00 19.39 4.15
CA LYS A 98 6.67 18.46 3.05
C LYS A 98 5.17 18.40 2.86
N MET A 99 4.75 17.95 1.69
CA MET A 99 3.34 17.75 1.39
C MET A 99 2.75 16.73 2.34
N SER A 100 1.44 16.88 2.61
CA SER A 100 0.73 15.98 3.51
C SER A 100 0.55 14.59 2.89
N LEU A 101 0.74 13.57 3.70
CA LEU A 101 0.47 12.18 3.30
C LEU A 101 -0.96 11.77 3.56
N ALA A 102 -1.78 12.62 4.18
CA ALA A 102 -3.12 12.25 4.61
C ALA A 102 -3.98 11.59 3.50
N PRO A 103 -4.04 12.14 2.27
CA PRO A 103 -4.84 11.50 1.23
C PRO A 103 -4.36 10.11 0.87
N PHE A 104 -3.06 9.87 0.97
CA PHE A 104 -2.46 8.59 0.62
C PHE A 104 -2.63 7.58 1.73
N ILE A 105 -2.56 8.03 2.97
CA ILE A 105 -2.83 7.17 4.12
C ILE A 105 -4.28 6.70 4.07
N GLU A 106 -5.21 7.61 3.81
CA GLU A 106 -6.62 7.26 3.66
C GLU A 106 -6.84 6.22 2.57
N ARG A 107 -6.22 6.45 1.42
CA ARG A 107 -6.38 5.55 0.29
C ARG A 107 -5.78 4.17 0.60
N ALA A 108 -4.60 4.15 1.24
CA ALA A 108 -3.95 2.89 1.60
C ALA A 108 -4.76 2.12 2.64
N GLN A 109 -5.42 2.81 3.55
CA GLN A 109 -6.27 2.16 4.55
C GLN A 109 -7.41 1.38 3.92
N THR A 110 -7.91 1.82 2.79
CA THR A 110 -8.98 1.09 2.11
C THR A 110 -8.51 -0.26 1.56
N LEU A 111 -7.21 -0.47 1.51
CA LEU A 111 -6.64 -1.72 1.02
C LEU A 111 -6.47 -2.75 2.14
N CYS A 112 -6.71 -2.35 3.35
CA CYS A 112 -6.65 -3.25 4.48
C CYS A 112 -7.93 -4.08 4.55
#